data_3407abbf9b2539c8eb1434e9df3e14f7
#
_entry.id   3407abbf9b2539c8eb1434e9df3e14f7
#
_cell.length_a   1.000
_cell.length_b   1.000
_cell.length_c   1.000
_cell.angle_alpha   90.00
_cell.angle_beta   90.00
_cell.angle_gamma   90.00
#
_symmetry.space_group_name_H-M   'P 1'
#
loop_
_entity.id
_entity.type
_entity.pdbx_description
1 polymer ?
#
loop_
_entity_poly.entity_id
_entity_poly.type
_entity_poly.pdbx_seq_one_letter_code
_entity_poly.pdbx_strand_id
1 'polypeptide(L)'
;MVKDNAQILVAGPAVVSRAFGKDFTKEELGGSDVHKKNGVTDNIAESEEDAFNQIKKFLSFFPANIYELPPHKESKDETDRSEKLLEEIIPKDRKKTYEMREIIKMVVDDKDFFEMSNFFGRGIITGFARLNGFSVGIFANDSNFYAGSMTADNAKKTTRFIKLCDQFNIPILTIVDEPGFLIGKKAEEDATILLSLIHISEPTRPLG
;
A
#
# COMPACT_ATOMS: atom_id res chain seq x y z
N MET A 1 9.65 -4.49 -8.94
CA MET A 1 11.01 -4.99 -9.33
C MET A 1 10.93 -6.50 -9.51
N VAL A 2 11.67 -7.03 -10.50
CA VAL A 2 11.83 -8.49 -10.64
C VAL A 2 12.87 -8.95 -9.62
N LYS A 3 12.52 -9.96 -8.83
CA LYS A 3 13.37 -10.53 -7.79
C LYS A 3 14.66 -11.08 -8.40
N ASP A 4 15.78 -10.88 -7.69
CA ASP A 4 17.11 -11.37 -8.05
C ASP A 4 17.63 -10.97 -9.44
N ASN A 5 16.90 -10.12 -10.19
CA ASN A 5 17.24 -9.70 -11.55
C ASN A 5 17.29 -8.19 -11.73
N ALA A 6 16.49 -7.43 -10.97
CA ALA A 6 16.41 -5.98 -11.11
C ALA A 6 17.07 -5.27 -9.92
N GLN A 7 17.85 -4.22 -10.20
CA GLN A 7 18.49 -3.39 -9.16
C GLN A 7 18.24 -1.91 -9.46
N ILE A 8 18.08 -1.12 -8.39
CA ILE A 8 18.03 0.34 -8.43
C ILE A 8 19.19 0.83 -7.56
N LEU A 9 20.10 1.62 -8.15
CA LEU A 9 21.35 2.02 -7.51
C LEU A 9 21.54 3.53 -7.60
N VAL A 10 21.89 4.16 -6.48
CA VAL A 10 22.38 5.55 -6.49
C VAL A 10 23.78 5.62 -7.10
N ALA A 11 24.63 4.64 -6.77
CA ALA A 11 25.97 4.48 -7.34
C ALA A 11 26.27 2.98 -7.50
N GLY A 12 26.98 2.65 -8.57
CA GLY A 12 27.38 1.26 -8.84
C GLY A 12 28.41 0.73 -7.84
N PRO A 13 28.53 -0.62 -7.70
CA PRO A 13 29.44 -1.26 -6.74
C PRO A 13 30.88 -0.75 -6.79
N ALA A 14 31.44 -0.56 -7.99
CA ALA A 14 32.80 -0.08 -8.15
C ALA A 14 33.09 1.28 -7.48
N VAL A 15 32.10 2.19 -7.53
CA VAL A 15 32.21 3.51 -6.90
C VAL A 15 32.10 3.38 -5.39
N VAL A 16 31.12 2.59 -4.92
CA VAL A 16 30.87 2.38 -3.48
C VAL A 16 32.05 1.65 -2.83
N SER A 17 32.54 0.57 -3.46
CA SER A 17 33.68 -0.21 -2.96
C SER A 17 34.92 0.66 -2.84
N ARG A 18 35.19 1.54 -3.80
CA ARG A 18 36.31 2.48 -3.74
C ARG A 18 36.18 3.50 -2.59
N ALA A 19 34.96 3.98 -2.35
CA ALA A 19 34.71 4.97 -1.29
C ALA A 19 34.82 4.37 0.12
N PHE A 20 34.38 3.11 0.30
CA PHE A 20 34.29 2.46 1.61
C PHE A 20 35.40 1.43 1.86
N GLY A 21 36.26 1.11 0.89
CA GLY A 21 37.33 0.13 1.01
C GLY A 21 36.85 -1.31 1.22
N LYS A 22 35.61 -1.62 0.80
CA LYS A 22 34.96 -2.91 0.95
C LYS A 22 34.16 -3.24 -0.31
N ASP A 23 34.21 -4.51 -0.72
CA ASP A 23 33.44 -4.97 -1.86
C ASP A 23 31.96 -5.10 -1.54
N PHE A 24 31.14 -4.68 -2.50
CA PHE A 24 29.68 -4.76 -2.47
C PHE A 24 29.15 -5.37 -3.76
N THR A 25 28.13 -6.19 -3.65
CA THR A 25 27.37 -6.68 -4.80
C THR A 25 26.26 -5.70 -5.18
N LYS A 26 25.73 -5.81 -6.39
CA LYS A 26 24.57 -5.01 -6.82
C LYS A 26 23.34 -5.30 -5.98
N GLU A 27 23.14 -6.56 -5.61
CA GLU A 27 22.01 -7.00 -4.79
C GLU A 27 22.07 -6.42 -3.36
N GLU A 28 23.25 -6.41 -2.73
CA GLU A 28 23.44 -5.80 -1.40
C GLU A 28 23.18 -4.30 -1.38
N LEU A 29 23.49 -3.59 -2.49
CA LEU A 29 23.32 -2.14 -2.57
C LEU A 29 21.91 -1.73 -2.97
N GLY A 30 21.27 -2.45 -3.88
CA GLY A 30 20.01 -2.00 -4.43
C GLY A 30 19.14 -3.10 -5.05
N GLY A 31 19.25 -4.32 -4.56
CA GLY A 31 18.38 -5.42 -4.95
C GLY A 31 16.95 -5.29 -4.40
N SER A 32 16.10 -6.18 -4.84
CA SER A 32 14.69 -6.19 -4.47
C SER A 32 14.46 -6.27 -2.95
N ASP A 33 15.30 -7.02 -2.23
CA ASP A 33 15.21 -7.17 -0.78
C ASP A 33 15.54 -5.89 0.02
N VAL A 34 16.34 -5.01 -0.56
CA VAL A 34 16.62 -3.68 0.01
C VAL A 34 15.43 -2.76 -0.24
N HIS A 35 15.00 -2.68 -1.48
CA HIS A 35 14.04 -1.66 -1.92
C HIS A 35 12.59 -1.93 -1.55
N LYS A 36 12.19 -3.18 -1.34
CA LYS A 36 10.86 -3.51 -0.81
C LYS A 36 10.65 -3.02 0.62
N LYS A 37 11.73 -2.95 1.42
CA LYS A 37 11.66 -2.57 2.84
C LYS A 37 11.75 -1.06 3.08
N ASN A 38 12.33 -0.31 2.15
CA ASN A 38 12.50 1.13 2.26
C ASN A 38 11.49 1.95 1.43
N GLY A 39 10.57 1.27 0.73
CA GLY A 39 9.50 1.89 -0.03
C GLY A 39 9.91 2.46 -1.39
N VAL A 40 11.12 2.18 -1.88
CA VAL A 40 11.54 2.56 -3.24
C VAL A 40 10.77 1.75 -4.29
N THR A 41 10.49 0.47 -3.99
CA THR A 41 9.62 -0.35 -4.84
C THR A 41 8.37 -0.77 -4.10
N ASP A 42 7.24 -0.74 -4.79
CA ASP A 42 5.96 -1.14 -4.21
C ASP A 42 5.79 -2.65 -4.19
N ASN A 43 6.03 -3.29 -5.33
CA ASN A 43 5.77 -4.71 -5.49
C ASN A 43 7.00 -5.44 -6.04
N ILE A 44 7.15 -6.68 -5.63
CA ILE A 44 8.14 -7.61 -6.16
C ILE A 44 7.44 -8.59 -7.08
N ALA A 45 8.04 -8.83 -8.22
CA ALA A 45 7.60 -9.83 -9.20
C ALA A 45 8.57 -11.00 -9.22
N GLU A 46 8.07 -12.22 -9.29
CA GLU A 46 8.90 -13.43 -9.33
C GLU A 46 9.54 -13.65 -10.71
N SER A 47 8.98 -13.04 -11.77
CA SER A 47 9.47 -13.10 -13.15
C SER A 47 9.13 -11.82 -13.92
N GLU A 48 9.69 -11.67 -15.13
CA GLU A 48 9.30 -10.57 -16.03
C GLU A 48 7.84 -10.68 -16.47
N GLU A 49 7.34 -11.88 -16.71
CA GLU A 49 5.95 -12.13 -17.05
C GLU A 49 5.03 -11.71 -15.89
N ASP A 50 5.37 -12.07 -14.66
CA ASP A 50 4.66 -11.62 -13.47
C ASP A 50 4.70 -10.10 -13.33
N ALA A 51 5.86 -9.47 -13.59
CA ALA A 51 5.97 -8.01 -13.59
C ALA A 51 5.01 -7.36 -14.59
N PHE A 52 4.94 -7.87 -15.82
CA PHE A 52 3.99 -7.38 -16.83
C PHE A 52 2.53 -7.58 -16.41
N ASN A 53 2.21 -8.71 -15.79
CA ASN A 53 0.86 -8.98 -15.30
C ASN A 53 0.48 -8.02 -14.16
N GLN A 54 1.39 -7.77 -13.21
CA GLN A 54 1.18 -6.79 -12.15
C GLN A 54 1.01 -5.37 -12.70
N ILE A 55 1.82 -4.95 -13.70
CA ILE A 55 1.69 -3.65 -14.37
C ILE A 55 0.34 -3.52 -15.07
N LYS A 56 -0.07 -4.52 -15.86
CA LYS A 56 -1.38 -4.52 -16.53
C LYS A 56 -2.52 -4.45 -15.51
N LYS A 57 -2.41 -5.20 -14.41
CA LYS A 57 -3.40 -5.17 -13.33
C LYS A 57 -3.48 -3.80 -12.70
N PHE A 58 -2.34 -3.21 -12.33
CA PHE A 58 -2.25 -1.87 -11.78
C PHE A 58 -2.91 -0.85 -12.72
N LEU A 59 -2.48 -0.80 -13.98
CA LEU A 59 -3.01 0.14 -14.96
C LEU A 59 -4.51 -0.03 -15.23
N SER A 60 -5.07 -1.23 -15.00
CA SER A 60 -6.50 -1.48 -15.19
C SER A 60 -7.41 -0.70 -14.24
N PHE A 61 -6.89 -0.15 -13.16
CA PHE A 61 -7.63 0.67 -12.20
C PHE A 61 -7.63 2.15 -12.56
N PHE A 62 -6.76 2.58 -13.49
CA PHE A 62 -6.53 3.98 -13.80
C PHE A 62 -7.13 4.40 -15.14
N PRO A 63 -7.53 5.67 -15.28
CA PRO A 63 -7.87 6.23 -16.57
C PRO A 63 -6.61 6.44 -17.43
N ALA A 64 -6.78 6.68 -18.73
CA ALA A 64 -5.66 6.96 -19.62
C ALA A 64 -4.93 8.28 -19.29
N ASN A 65 -5.62 9.21 -18.66
CA ASN A 65 -5.07 10.50 -18.19
C ASN A 65 -5.89 11.07 -17.02
N ILE A 66 -5.39 12.14 -16.39
CA ILE A 66 -6.00 12.76 -15.20
C ILE A 66 -7.32 13.50 -15.46
N TYR A 67 -7.71 13.68 -16.70
CA TYR A 67 -8.96 14.37 -17.09
C TYR A 67 -10.11 13.40 -17.34
N GLU A 68 -9.87 12.10 -17.25
CA GLU A 68 -10.84 11.05 -17.41
C GLU A 68 -11.15 10.39 -16.05
N LEU A 69 -12.33 9.80 -15.92
CA LEU A 69 -12.67 8.99 -14.76
C LEU A 69 -12.07 7.59 -14.90
N PRO A 70 -11.77 6.93 -13.76
CA PRO A 70 -11.32 5.54 -13.77
C PRO A 70 -12.29 4.63 -14.52
N PRO A 71 -11.80 3.61 -15.21
CA PRO A 71 -12.64 2.73 -16.03
C PRO A 71 -13.58 1.90 -15.15
N HIS A 72 -14.86 1.85 -15.54
CA HIS A 72 -15.83 0.94 -14.94
C HIS A 72 -15.72 -0.45 -15.61
N LYS A 73 -15.76 -1.50 -14.79
CA LYS A 73 -15.81 -2.89 -15.23
C LYS A 73 -17.04 -3.54 -14.63
N GLU A 74 -17.88 -4.18 -15.45
CA GLU A 74 -19.04 -4.91 -14.94
C GLU A 74 -18.66 -5.88 -13.83
N SER A 75 -19.34 -5.76 -12.70
CA SER A 75 -19.20 -6.67 -11.57
C SER A 75 -20.25 -7.77 -11.70
N LYS A 76 -19.89 -8.99 -11.29
CA LYS A 76 -20.82 -10.12 -11.18
C LYS A 76 -21.38 -10.24 -9.77
N ASP A 77 -20.83 -9.49 -8.84
CA ASP A 77 -21.28 -9.51 -7.44
C ASP A 77 -22.62 -8.77 -7.32
N GLU A 78 -23.52 -9.31 -6.53
CA GLU A 78 -24.78 -8.66 -6.20
C GLU A 78 -24.52 -7.46 -5.29
N THR A 79 -25.22 -6.34 -5.53
CA THR A 79 -25.02 -5.09 -4.78
C THR A 79 -25.45 -5.18 -3.32
N ASP A 80 -26.33 -6.14 -2.99
CA ASP A 80 -26.82 -6.42 -1.65
C ASP A 80 -26.17 -7.66 -1.01
N ARG A 81 -25.03 -8.09 -1.56
CA ARG A 81 -24.24 -9.20 -1.03
C ARG A 81 -23.92 -8.98 0.46
N SER A 82 -24.15 -9.99 1.27
CA SER A 82 -23.84 -10.02 2.69
C SER A 82 -22.95 -11.22 3.01
N GLU A 83 -21.81 -10.96 3.65
CA GLU A 83 -20.86 -12.00 4.06
C GLU A 83 -20.99 -12.27 5.56
N LYS A 84 -21.60 -13.37 5.94
CA LYS A 84 -21.81 -13.77 7.37
C LYS A 84 -20.50 -13.88 8.14
N LEU A 85 -19.41 -14.23 7.48
CA LEU A 85 -18.10 -14.36 8.12
C LEU A 85 -17.59 -13.03 8.69
N LEU A 86 -18.05 -11.88 8.17
CA LEU A 86 -17.70 -10.55 8.73
C LEU A 86 -18.18 -10.39 10.18
N GLU A 87 -19.22 -11.07 10.60
CA GLU A 87 -19.73 -11.03 11.99
C GLU A 87 -18.79 -11.77 12.96
N GLU A 88 -18.01 -12.73 12.48
CA GLU A 88 -17.20 -13.64 13.29
C GLU A 88 -15.69 -13.39 13.17
N ILE A 89 -15.24 -12.69 12.12
CA ILE A 89 -13.81 -12.55 11.81
C ILE A 89 -13.04 -11.75 12.87
N ILE A 90 -13.73 -10.80 13.55
CA ILE A 90 -13.12 -10.01 14.61
C ILE A 90 -13.24 -10.80 15.93
N PRO A 91 -12.11 -11.17 16.56
CA PRO A 91 -12.14 -11.93 17.80
C PRO A 91 -12.81 -11.16 18.93
N LYS A 92 -13.60 -11.86 19.75
CA LYS A 92 -14.18 -11.28 21.00
C LYS A 92 -13.08 -10.89 22.01
N ASP A 93 -11.96 -11.59 21.98
CA ASP A 93 -10.79 -11.27 22.78
C ASP A 93 -10.01 -10.15 22.11
N ARG A 94 -10.06 -8.94 22.68
CA ARG A 94 -9.39 -7.72 22.17
C ARG A 94 -7.85 -7.80 22.11
N LYS A 95 -7.25 -8.83 22.69
CA LYS A 95 -5.80 -9.05 22.62
C LYS A 95 -5.37 -9.83 21.37
N LYS A 96 -6.33 -10.40 20.66
CA LYS A 96 -6.08 -11.16 19.44
C LYS A 96 -6.19 -10.25 18.21
N THR A 97 -5.25 -10.41 17.31
CA THR A 97 -5.29 -9.76 15.98
C THR A 97 -6.18 -10.55 15.02
N TYR A 98 -6.50 -9.95 13.89
CA TYR A 98 -7.28 -10.57 12.82
C TYR A 98 -6.71 -10.19 11.46
N GLU A 99 -7.12 -10.93 10.42
CA GLU A 99 -6.62 -10.72 9.07
C GLU A 99 -7.46 -9.68 8.31
N MET A 100 -7.04 -8.42 8.36
CA MET A 100 -7.71 -7.31 7.67
C MET A 100 -7.83 -7.55 6.15
N ARG A 101 -6.88 -8.25 5.55
CA ARG A 101 -6.92 -8.59 4.11
C ARG A 101 -8.10 -9.48 3.75
N GLU A 102 -8.52 -10.36 4.65
CA GLU A 102 -9.72 -11.17 4.42
C GLU A 102 -11.00 -10.32 4.50
N ILE A 103 -11.05 -9.34 5.41
CA ILE A 103 -12.15 -8.36 5.45
C ILE A 103 -12.21 -7.58 4.13
N ILE A 104 -11.08 -7.06 3.66
CA ILE A 104 -11.01 -6.34 2.37
C ILE A 104 -11.57 -7.22 1.24
N LYS A 105 -11.12 -8.47 1.13
CA LYS A 105 -11.59 -9.39 0.09
C LYS A 105 -13.09 -9.68 0.16
N MET A 106 -13.67 -9.71 1.35
CA MET A 106 -15.12 -9.91 1.51
C MET A 106 -15.94 -8.69 1.09
N VAL A 107 -15.35 -7.50 1.13
CA VAL A 107 -16.02 -6.25 0.79
C VAL A 107 -15.93 -5.94 -0.70
N VAL A 108 -14.78 -6.23 -1.33
CA VAL A 108 -14.52 -5.86 -2.73
C VAL A 108 -15.08 -6.87 -3.73
N ASP A 109 -15.29 -6.44 -4.97
CA ASP A 109 -15.80 -7.27 -6.04
C ASP A 109 -14.86 -8.44 -6.34
N ASP A 110 -15.43 -9.61 -6.62
CA ASP A 110 -14.71 -10.84 -7.02
C ASP A 110 -13.62 -11.25 -6.00
N LYS A 111 -13.59 -10.68 -4.79
CA LYS A 111 -12.49 -10.81 -3.80
C LYS A 111 -11.14 -10.35 -4.37
N ASP A 112 -11.16 -9.51 -5.41
CA ASP A 112 -10.02 -9.11 -6.18
C ASP A 112 -9.38 -7.83 -5.63
N PHE A 113 -8.35 -8.00 -4.80
CA PHE A 113 -7.59 -6.93 -4.19
C PHE A 113 -6.14 -6.93 -4.69
N PHE A 114 -5.69 -5.82 -5.27
CA PHE A 114 -4.31 -5.57 -5.68
C PHE A 114 -3.58 -4.76 -4.62
N GLU A 115 -2.91 -5.46 -3.70
CA GLU A 115 -2.15 -4.82 -2.62
C GLU A 115 -0.86 -4.18 -3.16
N MET A 116 -0.52 -2.99 -2.64
CA MET A 116 0.71 -2.27 -2.94
C MET A 116 1.55 -2.08 -1.69
N SER A 117 2.88 -2.09 -1.85
CA SER A 117 3.85 -1.80 -0.79
C SER A 117 3.68 -2.68 0.46
N ASN A 118 3.37 -3.95 0.29
CA ASN A 118 3.09 -4.87 1.40
C ASN A 118 4.30 -5.13 2.34
N PHE A 119 5.51 -4.78 1.93
CA PHE A 119 6.73 -4.90 2.72
C PHE A 119 7.17 -3.60 3.40
N PHE A 120 6.60 -2.46 3.01
CA PHE A 120 6.92 -1.14 3.57
C PHE A 120 5.69 -0.57 4.29
N GLY A 121 5.91 0.06 5.46
CA GLY A 121 4.81 0.63 6.25
C GLY A 121 3.73 -0.41 6.56
N ARG A 122 4.11 -1.56 7.10
CA ARG A 122 3.28 -2.78 7.20
C ARG A 122 2.06 -2.65 8.10
N GLY A 123 2.04 -1.66 9.01
CA GLY A 123 0.86 -1.37 9.83
C GLY A 123 -0.31 -0.77 9.03
N ILE A 124 -0.08 -0.43 7.76
CA ILE A 124 -1.09 0.07 6.84
C ILE A 124 -1.12 -0.80 5.58
N ILE A 125 -2.31 -1.20 5.19
CA ILE A 125 -2.59 -1.88 3.92
C ILE A 125 -3.05 -0.83 2.92
N THR A 126 -2.44 -0.78 1.75
CA THR A 126 -2.87 0.07 0.63
C THR A 126 -2.96 -0.75 -0.64
N GLY A 127 -3.89 -0.42 -1.51
CA GLY A 127 -4.04 -1.11 -2.78
C GLY A 127 -5.28 -0.68 -3.53
N PHE A 128 -5.56 -1.35 -4.63
CA PHE A 128 -6.69 -1.07 -5.49
C PHE A 128 -7.62 -2.27 -5.60
N ALA A 129 -8.90 -1.98 -5.68
CA ALA A 129 -9.96 -2.95 -5.87
C ALA A 129 -11.09 -2.34 -6.70
N ARG A 130 -12.20 -3.07 -6.81
CA ARG A 130 -13.45 -2.52 -7.36
C ARG A 130 -14.60 -2.73 -6.40
N LEU A 131 -15.55 -1.79 -6.44
CA LEU A 131 -16.83 -1.87 -5.76
C LEU A 131 -17.91 -1.57 -6.78
N ASN A 132 -18.77 -2.53 -7.04
CA ASN A 132 -19.77 -2.45 -8.11
C ASN A 132 -19.16 -2.01 -9.45
N GLY A 133 -17.99 -2.55 -9.78
CA GLY A 133 -17.23 -2.25 -11.01
C GLY A 133 -16.41 -0.96 -10.99
N PHE A 134 -16.62 -0.06 -10.04
CA PHE A 134 -15.84 1.19 -9.92
C PHE A 134 -14.49 0.96 -9.24
N SER A 135 -13.43 1.52 -9.82
CA SER A 135 -12.11 1.48 -9.20
C SER A 135 -12.09 2.27 -7.91
N VAL A 136 -11.58 1.66 -6.85
CA VAL A 136 -11.42 2.28 -5.53
C VAL A 136 -10.03 2.01 -4.97
N GLY A 137 -9.47 3.01 -4.30
CA GLY A 137 -8.31 2.83 -3.44
C GLY A 137 -8.75 2.27 -2.09
N ILE A 138 -8.03 1.29 -1.59
CA ILE A 138 -8.25 0.72 -0.25
C ILE A 138 -7.14 1.21 0.67
N PHE A 139 -7.54 1.75 1.82
CA PHE A 139 -6.68 2.10 2.92
C PHE A 139 -7.21 1.42 4.19
N ALA A 140 -6.39 0.60 4.85
CA ALA A 140 -6.80 -0.12 6.04
C ALA A 140 -5.64 -0.28 7.04
N ASN A 141 -5.96 -0.38 8.33
CA ASN A 141 -4.96 -0.69 9.35
C ASN A 141 -4.74 -2.21 9.42
N ASP A 142 -3.48 -2.62 9.65
CA ASP A 142 -3.12 -4.02 9.88
C ASP A 142 -2.75 -4.23 11.35
N SER A 143 -3.67 -4.81 12.11
CA SER A 143 -3.51 -5.04 13.55
C SER A 143 -2.35 -6.00 13.89
N ASN A 144 -1.86 -6.78 12.92
CA ASN A 144 -0.71 -7.68 13.08
C ASN A 144 0.63 -6.93 13.25
N PHE A 145 0.66 -5.62 12.87
CA PHE A 145 1.85 -4.79 12.99
C PHE A 145 1.60 -3.60 13.91
N TYR A 146 2.24 -3.61 15.08
CA TYR A 146 2.10 -2.56 16.10
C TYR A 146 0.63 -2.26 16.47
N ALA A 147 -0.22 -3.29 16.44
CA ALA A 147 -1.66 -3.18 16.66
C ALA A 147 -2.35 -2.14 15.74
N GLY A 148 -1.85 -1.94 14.52
CA GLY A 148 -2.35 -0.94 13.59
C GLY A 148 -1.90 0.50 13.85
N SER A 149 -0.99 0.73 14.83
CA SER A 149 -0.54 2.09 15.17
C SER A 149 0.18 2.77 14.01
N MET A 150 -0.01 4.10 13.89
CA MET A 150 0.65 4.91 12.88
C MET A 150 2.14 5.09 13.18
N THR A 151 3.00 4.65 12.27
CA THR A 151 4.46 4.87 12.27
C THR A 151 4.84 5.87 11.20
N ALA A 152 6.09 6.39 11.23
CA ALA A 152 6.61 7.27 10.19
C ALA A 152 6.54 6.63 8.78
N ASP A 153 6.86 5.35 8.66
CA ASP A 153 6.80 4.64 7.39
C ASP A 153 5.35 4.38 6.94
N ASN A 154 4.43 4.11 7.88
CA ASN A 154 3.01 4.04 7.61
C ASN A 154 2.51 5.38 7.04
N ALA A 155 2.88 6.49 7.67
CA ALA A 155 2.51 7.84 7.23
C ALA A 155 3.05 8.16 5.84
N LYS A 156 4.31 7.86 5.53
CA LYS A 156 4.90 8.04 4.19
C LYS A 156 4.17 7.22 3.13
N LYS A 157 3.87 5.95 3.41
CA LYS A 157 3.11 5.07 2.53
C LYS A 157 1.73 5.63 2.24
N THR A 158 1.02 6.02 3.30
CA THR A 158 -0.32 6.62 3.22
C THR A 158 -0.32 7.87 2.36
N THR A 159 0.61 8.82 2.63
CA THR A 159 0.73 10.07 1.85
C THR A 159 0.87 9.80 0.35
N ARG A 160 1.77 8.88 0.00
CA ARG A 160 2.02 8.54 -1.39
C ARG A 160 0.80 7.93 -2.05
N PHE A 161 0.10 7.04 -1.35
CA PHE A 161 -1.10 6.38 -1.84
C PHE A 161 -2.27 7.33 -2.03
N ILE A 162 -2.55 8.19 -1.03
CA ILE A 162 -3.63 9.19 -1.12
C ILE A 162 -3.38 10.16 -2.27
N LYS A 163 -2.15 10.67 -2.42
CA LYS A 163 -1.79 11.55 -3.55
C LYS A 163 -1.98 10.89 -4.90
N LEU A 164 -1.68 9.60 -5.02
CA LEU A 164 -1.92 8.85 -6.26
C LEU A 164 -3.42 8.73 -6.55
N CYS A 165 -4.23 8.40 -5.56
CA CYS A 165 -5.68 8.33 -5.72
C CYS A 165 -6.30 9.68 -6.07
N ASP A 166 -5.90 10.75 -5.37
CA ASP A 166 -6.38 12.13 -5.62
C ASP A 166 -6.03 12.59 -7.04
N GLN A 167 -4.80 12.33 -7.49
CA GLN A 167 -4.34 12.72 -8.83
C GLN A 167 -5.19 12.09 -9.95
N PHE A 168 -5.68 10.88 -9.77
CA PHE A 168 -6.44 10.15 -10.78
C PHE A 168 -7.94 10.04 -10.47
N ASN A 169 -8.46 10.83 -9.54
CA ASN A 169 -9.87 10.85 -9.15
C ASN A 169 -10.40 9.47 -8.71
N ILE A 170 -9.56 8.67 -8.04
CA ILE A 170 -9.94 7.36 -7.50
C ILE A 170 -10.46 7.56 -6.07
N PRO A 171 -11.74 7.25 -5.78
CA PRO A 171 -12.27 7.33 -4.42
C PRO A 171 -11.55 6.34 -3.51
N ILE A 172 -11.43 6.69 -2.22
CA ILE A 172 -10.76 5.84 -1.24
C ILE A 172 -11.79 5.29 -0.25
N LEU A 173 -11.80 3.96 -0.10
CA LEU A 173 -12.48 3.28 1.00
C LEU A 173 -11.48 3.10 2.14
N THR A 174 -11.79 3.72 3.29
CA THR A 174 -10.97 3.60 4.48
C THR A 174 -11.60 2.64 5.47
N ILE A 175 -10.86 1.59 5.89
CA ILE A 175 -11.27 0.63 6.91
C ILE A 175 -10.37 0.86 8.13
N VAL A 176 -10.89 1.62 9.10
CA VAL A 176 -10.12 2.13 10.23
C VAL A 176 -10.22 1.19 11.43
N ASP A 177 -9.07 0.73 11.91
CA ASP A 177 -8.90 0.11 13.23
C ASP A 177 -7.53 0.52 13.78
N GLU A 178 -7.44 1.76 14.26
CA GLU A 178 -6.19 2.39 14.67
C GLU A 178 -6.27 2.86 16.13
N PRO A 179 -5.35 2.41 17.01
CA PRO A 179 -5.29 2.90 18.38
C PRO A 179 -4.67 4.30 18.49
N GLY A 180 -4.05 4.80 17.42
CA GLY A 180 -3.34 6.07 17.36
C GLY A 180 -1.89 5.93 16.88
N PHE A 181 -1.05 6.89 17.26
CA PHE A 181 0.37 6.87 16.91
C PHE A 181 1.15 5.84 17.72
N LEU A 182 2.18 5.26 17.08
CA LEU A 182 3.17 4.48 17.81
C LEU A 182 3.89 5.39 18.80
N ILE A 183 3.91 4.98 20.06
CA ILE A 183 4.57 5.73 21.15
C ILE A 183 6.01 5.26 21.33
N GLY A 184 6.86 6.17 21.81
CA GLY A 184 8.23 5.86 22.17
C GLY A 184 9.26 6.77 21.51
N LYS A 185 10.48 6.76 22.06
CA LYS A 185 11.58 7.64 21.65
C LYS A 185 11.82 7.63 20.13
N LYS A 186 11.83 6.46 19.53
CA LYS A 186 12.04 6.31 18.09
C LYS A 186 10.93 6.99 17.26
N ALA A 187 9.67 6.90 17.67
CA ALA A 187 8.56 7.54 16.99
C ALA A 187 8.67 9.08 17.01
N GLU A 188 9.17 9.63 18.12
CA GLU A 188 9.45 11.07 18.22
C GLU A 188 10.65 11.48 17.34
N GLU A 189 11.75 10.72 17.37
CA GLU A 189 12.95 10.94 16.54
C GLU A 189 12.61 10.87 15.04
N ASP A 190 11.70 9.97 14.63
CA ASP A 190 11.24 9.81 13.25
C ASP A 190 10.20 10.88 12.84
N ALA A 191 9.86 11.81 13.72
CA ALA A 191 8.88 12.89 13.50
C ALA A 191 7.52 12.37 12.99
N THR A 192 7.03 11.25 13.54
CA THR A 192 5.82 10.56 13.10
C THR A 192 4.62 11.52 13.04
N ILE A 193 4.47 12.38 14.04
CA ILE A 193 3.38 13.35 14.11
C ILE A 193 3.39 14.35 12.94
N LEU A 194 4.57 14.85 12.56
CA LEU A 194 4.71 15.76 11.42
C LEU A 194 4.33 15.09 10.10
N LEU A 195 4.77 13.86 9.93
CA LEU A 195 4.48 13.08 8.71
C LEU A 195 2.99 12.74 8.58
N SER A 196 2.28 12.55 9.70
CA SER A 196 0.86 12.22 9.69
C SER A 196 -0.03 13.46 9.47
N LEU A 197 0.37 14.64 9.93
CA LEU A 197 -0.38 15.88 9.72
C LEU A 197 -0.52 16.26 8.24
N ILE A 198 0.37 15.79 7.38
CA ILE A 198 0.27 15.97 5.93
C ILE A 198 -1.01 15.31 5.34
N HIS A 199 -1.61 14.36 6.06
CA HIS A 199 -2.87 13.69 5.64
C HIS A 199 -4.12 14.43 6.07
N ILE A 200 -4.01 15.35 7.05
CA ILE A 200 -5.16 16.10 7.60
C ILE A 200 -5.48 17.32 6.72
N SER A 201 -4.62 17.69 5.77
CA SER A 201 -5.02 18.64 4.75
C SER A 201 -6.08 17.97 3.87
N GLU A 202 -7.34 18.18 4.22
CA GLU A 202 -8.47 17.83 3.36
C GLU A 202 -8.20 18.33 1.95
N PRO A 203 -8.53 17.55 0.91
CA PRO A 203 -8.56 18.08 -0.44
C PRO A 203 -9.65 19.17 -0.48
N THR A 204 -9.26 20.40 -0.18
CA THR A 204 -10.10 21.58 -0.36
C THR A 204 -10.17 21.91 -1.85
N ARG A 205 -10.66 20.98 -2.66
CA ARG A 205 -11.23 21.34 -3.95
C ARG A 205 -12.72 21.57 -3.73
N PRO A 206 -13.22 22.81 -3.85
CA PRO A 206 -14.65 23.02 -3.98
C PRO A 206 -15.11 22.19 -5.16
N LEU A 207 -16.11 21.35 -4.94
CA LEU A 207 -16.89 20.77 -6.01
C LEU A 207 -17.50 21.95 -6.77
N GLY A 208 -16.89 22.33 -7.88
CA GLY A 208 -17.39 23.29 -8.82
C GLY A 208 -18.40 22.67 -9.75
#